data_abafee4d5d32e7c47c62108148032857
#
_entry.id   abafee4d5d32e7c47c62108148032857
#
_cell.length_a   1.000
_cell.length_b   1.000
_cell.length_c   1.000
_cell.angle_alpha   90.00
_cell.angle_beta   90.00
_cell.angle_gamma   90.00
#
_symmetry.space_group_name_H-M   'P 1'
#
loop_
_entity.id
_entity.type
_entity.pdbx_description
1 polymer ?
#
loop_
_entity_poly.entity_id
_entity_poly.type
_entity_poly.pdbx_seq_one_letter_code
_entity_poly.pdbx_strand_id
1 'polypeptide(L)'
;MSAAPPGDASPAQLDDDGDDDVSSDAPGPALGPGKFERVGRAPLALQRICDLSVLGDALYGAHATHPLGLDGATISRFRPADARPLSLAFDWNRVGEPSKGGGAGQGFLRVHASAGRLYVPDADPPYNGFGLSEPGTEGFVFVSTSDGEFAKARMPGHRPPRAPDAAGKAGALVLPRAYHVIDVIRYRGQLYAATGAVPPGQRAWHGASPGALLLETELGAHFSYAADYPRPYQSGAWRLTYLVRFRDRLYAGLQDYDQSEPNDYVYFAPPRERAAIAQEDLHAVRVTEAGTAQTLRWYADGGKLYWIAWNRAGVALRVSLDGDTWRAIALPTDVGVPTDIVRFRGALHVLMSRALLRLDAAGPTVLSRITDKRSPFELTDSFCAAPLAVFQGELYAGGQQGGALYRFKPDI
;
A
#
# COMPACT_ATOMS: atom_id res chain seq x y z
N MET A 1 -39.73 33.59 -33.92
CA MET A 1 -38.31 33.26 -33.62
C MET A 1 -38.31 32.10 -32.65
N SER A 2 -38.07 30.90 -33.15
CA SER A 2 -38.09 29.67 -32.39
C SER A 2 -36.69 29.40 -31.86
N ALA A 3 -36.52 29.24 -30.55
CA ALA A 3 -35.29 28.88 -29.91
C ALA A 3 -35.00 27.39 -30.13
N ALA A 4 -33.79 27.07 -30.56
CA ALA A 4 -33.30 25.70 -30.68
C ALA A 4 -33.11 25.04 -29.28
N PRO A 5 -33.31 23.72 -29.13
CA PRO A 5 -33.07 23.03 -27.88
C PRO A 5 -31.58 22.94 -27.58
N PRO A 6 -31.19 22.88 -26.29
CA PRO A 6 -29.79 22.68 -25.92
C PRO A 6 -29.33 21.30 -26.35
N GLY A 7 -28.15 21.25 -26.96
CA GLY A 7 -27.53 20.02 -27.42
C GLY A 7 -27.20 19.07 -26.26
N ASP A 8 -27.45 17.79 -26.50
CA ASP A 8 -27.00 16.67 -25.66
C ASP A 8 -25.47 16.75 -25.47
N ALA A 9 -25.06 16.99 -24.23
CA ALA A 9 -23.70 16.77 -23.83
C ALA A 9 -23.45 15.25 -23.85
N SER A 10 -22.63 14.80 -24.79
CA SER A 10 -22.07 13.45 -24.76
C SER A 10 -21.51 13.14 -23.36
N PRO A 11 -21.76 11.94 -22.82
CA PRO A 11 -21.11 11.54 -21.59
C PRO A 11 -19.61 11.64 -21.81
N ALA A 12 -18.94 12.44 -20.98
CA ALA A 12 -17.50 12.52 -20.94
C ALA A 12 -16.98 11.07 -20.85
N GLN A 13 -16.15 10.70 -21.82
CA GLN A 13 -15.33 9.49 -21.74
C GLN A 13 -14.64 9.54 -20.39
N LEU A 14 -14.98 8.59 -19.51
CA LEU A 14 -14.25 8.37 -18.28
C LEU A 14 -12.85 7.98 -18.72
N ASP A 15 -11.92 8.92 -18.63
CA ASP A 15 -10.54 8.71 -18.95
C ASP A 15 -10.08 7.50 -18.15
N ASP A 16 -9.48 6.57 -18.87
CA ASP A 16 -8.81 5.40 -18.32
C ASP A 16 -7.86 5.89 -17.20
N ASP A 17 -8.23 5.60 -15.95
CA ASP A 17 -7.40 5.90 -14.77
C ASP A 17 -6.15 5.02 -14.86
N GLY A 18 -5.28 5.33 -15.81
CA GLY A 18 -4.00 4.66 -15.97
C GLY A 18 -3.30 4.68 -14.61
N ASP A 19 -3.09 3.50 -14.04
CA ASP A 19 -2.13 3.38 -12.96
C ASP A 19 -0.80 3.86 -13.51
N ASP A 20 -0.26 4.94 -12.93
CA ASP A 20 1.11 5.38 -13.18
C ASP A 20 2.13 4.31 -12.73
N ASP A 21 1.65 3.21 -12.15
CA ASP A 21 2.38 1.97 -11.86
C ASP A 21 2.56 1.08 -13.11
N VAL A 22 2.38 1.64 -14.30
CA VAL A 22 2.78 0.96 -15.52
C VAL A 22 4.30 0.83 -15.48
N SER A 23 4.77 -0.29 -14.96
CA SER A 23 6.12 -0.74 -15.21
C SER A 23 6.34 -0.61 -16.71
N SER A 24 7.25 0.27 -17.13
CA SER A 24 7.71 0.36 -18.50
C SER A 24 8.40 -0.97 -18.83
N ASP A 25 7.59 -2.00 -19.09
CA ASP A 25 8.04 -3.35 -19.38
C ASP A 25 8.52 -3.38 -20.82
N ALA A 26 9.63 -2.69 -21.09
CA ALA A 26 10.31 -2.82 -22.35
C ALA A 26 10.72 -4.30 -22.49
N PRO A 27 10.29 -4.97 -23.58
CA PRO A 27 10.66 -6.35 -23.80
C PRO A 27 12.19 -6.45 -23.86
N GLY A 28 12.75 -7.20 -22.93
CA GLY A 28 14.17 -7.46 -22.83
C GLY A 28 14.43 -8.96 -22.68
N PRO A 29 15.68 -9.41 -22.77
CA PRO A 29 15.99 -10.80 -22.49
C PRO A 29 15.55 -11.17 -21.08
N ALA A 30 15.05 -12.40 -20.91
CA ALA A 30 14.63 -12.92 -19.61
C ALA A 30 15.76 -12.76 -18.58
N LEU A 31 15.40 -12.36 -17.37
CA LEU A 31 16.35 -12.18 -16.28
C LEU A 31 16.99 -13.54 -15.92
N GLY A 32 18.32 -13.59 -15.92
CA GLY A 32 19.10 -14.75 -15.52
C GLY A 32 19.38 -14.81 -14.01
N PRO A 33 20.10 -15.85 -13.54
CA PRO A 33 20.60 -15.91 -12.16
C PRO A 33 21.40 -14.66 -11.77
N GLY A 34 21.46 -14.38 -10.47
CA GLY A 34 22.16 -13.21 -9.95
C GLY A 34 22.06 -13.07 -8.44
N LYS A 35 22.37 -11.89 -7.95
CA LYS A 35 22.35 -11.60 -6.52
C LYS A 35 21.78 -10.21 -6.22
N PHE A 36 21.30 -10.01 -5.00
CA PHE A 36 20.95 -8.70 -4.49
C PHE A 36 22.20 -7.97 -3.97
N GLU A 37 22.41 -6.76 -4.47
CA GLU A 37 23.45 -5.86 -3.96
C GLU A 37 22.80 -4.68 -3.25
N ARG A 38 23.28 -4.36 -2.06
CA ARG A 38 22.79 -3.19 -1.32
C ARG A 38 23.27 -1.91 -2.00
N VAL A 39 22.31 -1.07 -2.44
CA VAL A 39 22.61 0.22 -3.08
C VAL A 39 22.60 1.40 -2.11
N GLY A 40 22.01 1.24 -0.92
CA GLY A 40 22.01 2.27 0.10
C GLY A 40 21.26 1.88 1.36
N ARG A 41 21.32 2.75 2.35
CA ARG A 41 20.45 2.75 3.53
C ARG A 41 19.86 4.12 3.69
N ALA A 42 18.60 4.19 4.13
CA ALA A 42 17.98 5.46 4.47
C ALA A 42 18.78 6.19 5.55
N PRO A 43 18.80 7.53 5.53
CA PRO A 43 19.64 8.35 6.42
C PRO A 43 19.33 8.19 7.91
N LEU A 44 18.10 7.81 8.25
CA LEU A 44 17.70 7.52 9.62
C LEU A 44 17.84 6.02 9.92
N ALA A 45 17.92 5.67 11.19
CA ALA A 45 18.01 4.26 11.65
C ALA A 45 16.66 3.52 11.46
N LEU A 46 16.11 3.61 10.28
CA LEU A 46 14.85 2.98 9.90
C LEU A 46 15.01 1.48 9.81
N GLN A 47 14.03 0.75 10.31
CA GLN A 47 14.17 -0.69 10.41
C GLN A 47 13.68 -1.44 9.19
N ARG A 48 12.66 -0.93 8.49
CA ARG A 48 12.00 -1.64 7.37
C ARG A 48 11.57 -0.70 6.26
N ILE A 49 11.64 -1.19 5.02
CA ILE A 49 10.94 -0.62 3.88
C ILE A 49 9.72 -1.49 3.63
N CYS A 50 8.53 -0.91 3.70
CA CYS A 50 7.24 -1.63 3.60
C CYS A 50 6.64 -1.56 2.21
N ASP A 51 6.99 -0.52 1.45
CA ASP A 51 6.49 -0.31 0.09
C ASP A 51 7.47 0.48 -0.76
N LEU A 52 7.39 0.30 -2.08
CA LEU A 52 8.19 1.01 -3.08
C LEU A 52 7.26 1.51 -4.19
N SER A 53 7.42 2.77 -4.59
CA SER A 53 6.67 3.36 -5.70
C SER A 53 7.56 4.28 -6.54
N VAL A 54 7.31 4.32 -7.83
CA VAL A 54 8.06 5.15 -8.78
C VAL A 54 7.29 6.42 -9.08
N LEU A 55 7.94 7.57 -8.97
CA LEU A 55 7.42 8.84 -9.47
C LEU A 55 8.52 9.58 -10.22
N GLY A 56 8.32 9.78 -11.51
CA GLY A 56 9.31 10.42 -12.38
C GLY A 56 10.64 9.67 -12.43
N ASP A 57 11.71 10.33 -12.08
CA ASP A 57 13.09 9.82 -12.09
C ASP A 57 13.55 9.22 -10.75
N ALA A 58 12.62 9.01 -9.81
CA ALA A 58 12.93 8.55 -8.47
C ALA A 58 12.10 7.34 -8.02
N LEU A 59 12.70 6.50 -7.19
CA LEU A 59 12.05 5.42 -6.46
C LEU A 59 11.89 5.85 -5.00
N TYR A 60 10.66 5.80 -4.51
CA TYR A 60 10.31 6.18 -3.14
C TYR A 60 10.00 4.95 -2.30
N GLY A 61 10.47 4.97 -1.04
CA GLY A 61 10.25 3.89 -0.09
C GLY A 61 9.50 4.37 1.14
N ALA A 62 8.41 3.68 1.50
CA ALA A 62 7.70 3.88 2.74
C ALA A 62 8.35 3.09 3.87
N HIS A 63 8.59 3.73 5.01
CA HIS A 63 9.29 3.13 6.13
C HIS A 63 8.45 3.03 7.39
N ALA A 64 8.64 1.93 8.14
CA ALA A 64 8.03 1.70 9.43
C ALA A 64 9.00 1.07 10.43
N THR A 65 8.80 1.38 11.71
CA THR A 65 9.50 0.75 12.84
C THR A 65 8.59 -0.19 13.66
N HIS A 66 7.41 -0.50 13.09
CA HIS A 66 6.43 -1.39 13.71
C HIS A 66 7.08 -2.68 14.29
N PRO A 67 6.58 -3.26 15.40
CA PRO A 67 5.33 -2.87 16.08
C PRO A 67 5.50 -1.81 17.19
N LEU A 68 6.68 -1.41 17.56
CA LEU A 68 6.88 -0.56 18.73
C LEU A 68 7.73 0.69 18.48
N GLY A 69 8.04 0.98 17.23
CA GLY A 69 8.78 2.18 16.89
C GLY A 69 7.92 3.43 16.97
N LEU A 70 8.49 4.55 17.38
CA LEU A 70 7.79 5.81 17.61
C LEU A 70 8.14 6.87 16.57
N ASP A 71 9.07 6.59 15.67
CA ASP A 71 9.70 7.56 14.77
C ASP A 71 9.97 6.98 13.37
N GLY A 72 9.24 5.93 12.99
CA GLY A 72 9.44 5.22 11.73
C GLY A 72 8.72 5.80 10.51
N ALA A 73 7.81 6.76 10.70
CA ALA A 73 6.97 7.31 9.63
C ALA A 73 7.79 8.26 8.74
N THR A 74 8.51 7.70 7.79
CA THR A 74 9.36 8.43 6.86
C THR A 74 9.24 7.87 5.43
N ILE A 75 9.52 8.73 4.45
CA ILE A 75 9.66 8.36 3.03
C ILE A 75 11.10 8.62 2.61
N SER A 76 11.75 7.60 2.09
CA SER A 76 13.03 7.76 1.40
C SER A 76 12.84 7.98 -0.10
N ARG A 77 13.84 8.60 -0.73
CA ARG A 77 13.93 8.81 -2.17
C ARG A 77 15.26 8.30 -2.68
N PHE A 78 15.22 7.48 -3.70
CA PHE A 78 16.39 6.97 -4.38
C PHE A 78 16.44 7.52 -5.81
N ARG A 79 17.53 8.25 -6.11
CA ARG A 79 17.89 8.72 -7.46
C ARG A 79 19.33 8.31 -7.74
N PRO A 80 19.58 7.38 -8.67
CA PRO A 80 20.94 6.89 -8.93
C PRO A 80 21.94 7.97 -9.36
N ALA A 81 21.47 9.04 -10.00
CA ALA A 81 22.29 10.14 -10.46
C ALA A 81 22.72 11.13 -9.38
N ASP A 82 22.10 11.09 -8.19
CA ASP A 82 22.41 12.01 -7.11
C ASP A 82 23.74 11.66 -6.42
N ALA A 83 24.46 12.66 -5.92
CA ALA A 83 25.68 12.45 -5.11
C ALA A 83 25.43 11.61 -3.86
N ARG A 84 24.19 11.62 -3.36
CA ARG A 84 23.66 10.74 -2.32
C ARG A 84 22.41 10.06 -2.86
N PRO A 85 22.55 8.91 -3.52
CA PRO A 85 21.45 8.27 -4.24
C PRO A 85 20.22 8.00 -3.38
N LEU A 86 20.42 7.61 -2.11
CA LEU A 86 19.32 7.40 -1.17
C LEU A 86 19.30 8.51 -0.12
N SER A 87 18.22 9.26 -0.10
CA SER A 87 17.99 10.42 0.75
C SER A 87 16.62 10.36 1.43
N LEU A 88 16.38 11.24 2.41
CA LEU A 88 15.09 11.39 3.06
C LEU A 88 14.25 12.40 2.28
N ALA A 89 13.07 11.97 1.78
CA ALA A 89 12.11 12.84 1.12
C ALA A 89 11.12 13.46 2.13
N PHE A 90 10.64 12.66 3.10
CA PHE A 90 9.67 13.11 4.07
C PHE A 90 9.91 12.44 5.42
N ASP A 91 9.72 13.21 6.49
CA ASP A 91 9.82 12.75 7.88
C ASP A 91 8.70 13.39 8.69
N TRP A 92 7.70 12.60 9.06
CA TRP A 92 6.57 13.11 9.83
C TRP A 92 6.99 13.71 11.18
N ASN A 93 8.04 13.17 11.80
CA ASN A 93 8.57 13.69 13.07
C ASN A 93 9.06 15.15 12.98
N ARG A 94 9.36 15.63 11.76
CA ARG A 94 9.81 17.01 11.52
C ARG A 94 8.70 17.98 11.17
N VAL A 95 7.51 17.48 10.80
CA VAL A 95 6.37 18.32 10.43
C VAL A 95 5.32 18.41 11.53
N GLY A 96 5.41 17.58 12.57
CA GLY A 96 4.55 17.56 13.75
C GLY A 96 5.32 17.78 15.04
N GLU A 97 4.63 18.12 16.13
CA GLU A 97 5.22 18.04 17.45
C GLU A 97 5.12 16.60 17.95
N PRO A 98 6.19 16.07 18.57
CA PRO A 98 6.10 14.77 19.21
C PRO A 98 5.00 14.77 20.27
N SER A 99 4.17 13.75 20.29
CA SER A 99 3.23 13.54 21.37
C SER A 99 3.98 13.36 22.69
N LYS A 100 3.32 13.62 23.81
CA LYS A 100 3.87 13.27 25.12
C LYS A 100 4.12 11.76 25.16
N GLY A 101 5.36 11.34 24.98
CA GLY A 101 5.78 9.95 25.05
C GLY A 101 6.20 9.30 23.74
N GLY A 102 6.28 10.02 22.62
CA GLY A 102 6.77 9.42 21.41
C GLY A 102 6.84 10.33 20.19
N GLY A 103 7.29 9.81 19.09
CA GLY A 103 7.41 10.47 17.80
C GLY A 103 6.05 10.73 17.13
N ALA A 104 6.07 11.35 15.96
CA ALA A 104 4.87 11.75 15.25
C ALA A 104 4.17 10.59 14.54
N GLY A 105 4.82 9.45 14.30
CA GLY A 105 4.19 8.28 13.70
C GLY A 105 5.09 7.05 13.72
N GLN A 106 4.48 5.87 13.79
CA GLN A 106 5.21 4.60 13.87
C GLN A 106 5.65 4.12 12.49
N GLY A 107 4.93 4.47 11.45
CA GLY A 107 5.29 4.04 10.12
C GLY A 107 4.31 4.43 9.02
N PHE A 108 4.85 4.45 7.82
CA PHE A 108 4.10 4.42 6.58
C PHE A 108 4.21 3.02 5.99
N LEU A 109 3.08 2.39 5.73
CA LEU A 109 3.04 1.04 5.17
C LEU A 109 2.90 1.05 3.65
N ARG A 110 2.44 2.16 3.10
CA ARG A 110 2.24 2.35 1.65
C ARG A 110 2.76 3.71 1.19
N VAL A 111 3.20 3.75 -0.04
CA VAL A 111 3.41 4.96 -0.82
C VAL A 111 2.88 4.70 -2.23
N HIS A 112 1.86 5.42 -2.64
CA HIS A 112 1.15 5.20 -3.90
C HIS A 112 1.37 6.38 -4.85
N ALA A 113 1.95 6.13 -6.02
CA ALA A 113 2.05 7.12 -7.09
C ALA A 113 0.75 7.10 -7.90
N SER A 114 0.11 8.25 -8.05
CA SER A 114 -1.08 8.40 -8.86
C SER A 114 -1.23 9.85 -9.29
N ALA A 115 -1.68 10.08 -10.54
CA ALA A 115 -1.90 11.41 -11.09
C ALA A 115 -0.68 12.34 -10.90
N GLY A 116 0.51 11.82 -11.09
CA GLY A 116 1.75 12.57 -10.98
C GLY A 116 2.14 12.99 -9.55
N ARG A 117 1.63 12.32 -8.52
CA ARG A 117 1.91 12.62 -7.10
C ARG A 117 2.06 11.36 -6.28
N LEU A 118 2.67 11.50 -5.11
CA LEU A 118 2.69 10.45 -4.11
C LEU A 118 1.58 10.69 -3.08
N TYR A 119 0.86 9.64 -2.76
CA TYR A 119 -0.11 9.57 -1.68
C TYR A 119 0.44 8.63 -0.61
N VAL A 120 0.56 9.13 0.61
CA VAL A 120 1.16 8.40 1.73
C VAL A 120 0.15 8.36 2.88
N PRO A 121 -0.57 7.25 3.05
CA PRO A 121 -1.48 7.08 4.17
C PRO A 121 -0.72 6.94 5.49
N ASP A 122 -1.30 7.42 6.58
CA ASP A 122 -0.66 7.54 7.88
C ASP A 122 -0.48 6.22 8.65
N ALA A 123 -1.05 5.15 8.16
CA ALA A 123 -1.03 3.77 8.66
C ALA A 123 -1.06 3.63 10.19
N ASP A 124 -0.02 4.06 10.87
CA ASP A 124 0.11 4.08 12.33
C ASP A 124 0.37 5.50 12.82
N PRO A 125 -0.69 6.23 13.25
CA PRO A 125 -0.57 7.58 13.74
C PRO A 125 0.21 7.67 15.06
N PRO A 126 0.46 8.86 15.57
CA PRO A 126 1.26 9.10 16.77
C PRO A 126 0.80 8.30 17.98
N TYR A 127 1.76 7.78 18.69
CA TYR A 127 1.56 7.01 19.92
C TYR A 127 1.71 7.92 21.14
N ASN A 128 0.69 7.99 22.00
CA ASN A 128 0.67 8.89 23.16
C ASN A 128 0.99 8.18 24.49
N GLY A 129 1.86 7.21 24.51
CA GLY A 129 2.23 6.45 25.72
C GLY A 129 1.25 5.33 26.10
N PHE A 130 0.03 5.34 25.54
CA PHE A 130 -0.99 4.29 25.70
C PHE A 130 -1.34 3.61 24.37
N GLY A 131 -0.58 3.90 23.33
CA GLY A 131 -0.86 3.39 22.00
C GLY A 131 -1.90 4.16 21.22
N LEU A 132 -2.38 5.28 21.72
CA LEU A 132 -3.54 5.94 21.16
C LEU A 132 -3.32 7.43 21.04
N SER A 133 -3.73 7.99 19.92
CA SER A 133 -3.89 9.42 19.76
C SER A 133 -5.12 9.92 20.55
N GLU A 134 -5.23 11.23 20.72
CA GLU A 134 -6.35 11.85 21.39
C GLU A 134 -7.68 11.49 20.73
N PRO A 135 -8.79 11.39 21.50
CA PRO A 135 -10.12 11.22 20.95
C PRO A 135 -10.43 12.29 19.90
N GLY A 136 -10.93 11.87 18.75
CA GLY A 136 -11.23 12.77 17.64
C GLY A 136 -10.04 13.06 16.71
N THR A 137 -8.95 12.32 16.83
CA THR A 137 -7.86 12.37 15.86
C THR A 137 -8.37 11.84 14.53
N GLU A 138 -8.17 12.65 13.52
CA GLU A 138 -8.46 12.26 12.14
C GLU A 138 -7.31 11.41 11.61
N GLY A 139 -7.60 10.54 10.64
CA GLY A 139 -6.61 9.89 9.79
C GLY A 139 -6.11 10.84 8.71
N PHE A 140 -4.92 10.58 8.17
CA PHE A 140 -4.30 11.46 7.19
C PHE A 140 -3.77 10.68 5.99
N VAL A 141 -3.79 11.35 4.83
CA VAL A 141 -3.04 10.96 3.65
C VAL A 141 -2.17 12.15 3.26
N PHE A 142 -0.87 12.02 3.40
CA PHE A 142 0.07 13.04 2.94
C PHE A 142 0.18 12.97 1.41
N VAL A 143 0.20 14.14 0.78
CA VAL A 143 0.25 14.24 -0.68
C VAL A 143 1.44 15.09 -1.08
N SER A 144 2.25 14.59 -1.99
CA SER A 144 3.40 15.32 -2.52
C SER A 144 3.02 16.33 -3.59
N THR A 145 3.96 17.20 -3.96
CA THR A 145 3.96 17.89 -5.25
C THR A 145 4.26 16.91 -6.39
N SER A 146 4.15 17.37 -7.63
CA SER A 146 4.44 16.54 -8.82
C SER A 146 5.91 16.09 -8.94
N ASP A 147 6.82 16.74 -8.23
CA ASP A 147 8.24 16.36 -8.15
C ASP A 147 8.58 15.53 -6.90
N GLY A 148 7.55 15.09 -6.16
CA GLY A 148 7.69 14.23 -4.99
C GLY A 148 8.10 14.94 -3.70
N GLU A 149 7.99 16.27 -3.65
CA GLU A 149 8.29 17.06 -2.44
C GLU A 149 7.05 17.14 -1.54
N PHE A 150 7.26 17.04 -0.22
CA PHE A 150 6.23 17.16 0.79
C PHE A 150 6.36 18.49 1.56
N ALA A 151 5.26 18.94 2.14
CA ALA A 151 5.28 20.14 2.99
C ALA A 151 6.23 19.93 4.17
N LYS A 152 7.07 20.94 4.42
CA LYS A 152 8.07 20.95 5.51
C LYS A 152 7.61 21.76 6.71
N ALA A 153 6.46 22.42 6.62
CA ALA A 153 5.97 23.28 7.67
C ALA A 153 5.64 22.47 8.93
N ARG A 154 6.19 22.89 10.06
CA ARG A 154 5.86 22.36 11.37
C ARG A 154 4.42 22.76 11.73
N MET A 155 3.62 21.79 12.16
CA MET A 155 2.24 22.01 12.53
C MET A 155 2.08 21.77 14.03
N PRO A 156 1.41 22.67 14.77
CA PRO A 156 1.08 22.42 16.16
C PRO A 156 0.16 21.19 16.32
N GLY A 157 0.43 20.36 17.32
CA GLY A 157 -0.47 19.30 17.75
C GLY A 157 -0.72 18.20 16.72
N HIS A 158 0.30 17.73 16.03
CA HIS A 158 0.25 16.62 15.07
C HIS A 158 -0.67 16.82 13.86
N ARG A 159 -1.15 18.02 13.65
CA ARG A 159 -1.97 18.30 12.46
C ARG A 159 -1.07 18.39 11.24
N PRO A 160 -1.35 17.63 10.17
CA PRO A 160 -0.66 17.76 8.92
C PRO A 160 -0.90 19.14 8.30
N PRO A 161 -0.05 19.56 7.35
CA PRO A 161 -0.34 20.74 6.55
C PRO A 161 -1.72 20.62 5.89
N ARG A 162 -2.28 21.78 5.52
CA ARG A 162 -3.55 21.80 4.81
C ARG A 162 -3.51 20.91 3.56
N ALA A 163 -4.69 20.45 3.16
CA ALA A 163 -4.86 19.76 1.89
C ALA A 163 -4.16 20.49 0.74
N PRO A 164 -3.70 19.77 -0.30
CA PRO A 164 -3.11 20.39 -1.48
C PRO A 164 -4.06 21.43 -2.06
N ASP A 165 -3.53 22.60 -2.38
CA ASP A 165 -4.32 23.62 -3.06
C ASP A 165 -4.53 23.27 -4.55
N ALA A 166 -5.39 24.04 -5.22
CA ALA A 166 -5.64 23.87 -6.66
C ALA A 166 -4.37 24.04 -7.53
N ALA A 167 -3.34 24.71 -7.02
CA ALA A 167 -2.03 24.84 -7.67
C ALA A 167 -1.15 23.61 -7.45
N GLY A 168 -1.62 22.64 -6.68
CA GLY A 168 -0.96 21.37 -6.54
C GLY A 168 0.23 21.34 -5.58
N LYS A 169 0.27 22.24 -4.62
CA LYS A 169 1.28 22.19 -3.55
C LYS A 169 1.08 20.97 -2.65
N ALA A 170 2.17 20.52 -2.03
CA ALA A 170 2.14 19.47 -1.05
C ALA A 170 1.17 19.79 0.10
N GLY A 171 0.52 18.76 0.63
CA GLY A 171 -0.45 18.91 1.70
C GLY A 171 -0.81 17.59 2.34
N ALA A 172 -1.95 17.56 3.02
CA ALA A 172 -2.53 16.34 3.53
C ALA A 172 -4.05 16.37 3.39
N LEU A 173 -4.61 15.23 3.06
CA LEU A 173 -6.04 14.99 3.09
C LEU A 173 -6.41 14.53 4.50
N VAL A 174 -7.43 15.13 5.08
CA VAL A 174 -7.92 14.79 6.42
C VAL A 174 -9.14 13.89 6.29
N LEU A 175 -9.09 12.73 6.92
CA LEU A 175 -10.15 11.74 6.87
C LEU A 175 -10.85 11.69 8.25
N PRO A 176 -12.01 12.34 8.38
CA PRO A 176 -12.71 12.40 9.67
C PRO A 176 -13.16 11.00 10.11
N ARG A 177 -13.00 10.70 11.39
CA ARG A 177 -13.32 9.42 12.02
C ARG A 177 -12.55 8.20 11.44
N ALA A 178 -11.54 8.45 10.63
CA ALA A 178 -10.63 7.41 10.20
C ALA A 178 -9.47 7.29 11.18
N TYR A 179 -9.01 6.08 11.34
CA TYR A 179 -7.79 5.77 12.06
C TYR A 179 -7.09 4.63 11.36
N HIS A 180 -5.77 4.61 11.35
CA HIS A 180 -5.02 3.67 10.54
C HIS A 180 -5.48 3.68 9.09
N VAL A 181 -5.24 4.78 8.39
CA VAL A 181 -5.43 4.81 6.94
C VAL A 181 -4.33 3.94 6.32
N ILE A 182 -4.71 2.74 5.88
CA ILE A 182 -3.75 1.71 5.48
C ILE A 182 -3.31 1.88 4.04
N ASP A 183 -4.26 2.18 3.15
CA ASP A 183 -4.00 2.29 1.72
C ASP A 183 -4.93 3.30 1.06
N VAL A 184 -4.52 3.81 -0.09
CA VAL A 184 -5.32 4.67 -0.95
C VAL A 184 -5.18 4.25 -2.39
N ILE A 185 -6.24 4.40 -3.18
CA ILE A 185 -6.23 4.10 -4.61
C ILE A 185 -7.23 4.97 -5.35
N ARG A 186 -6.93 5.31 -6.60
CA ARG A 186 -7.94 5.86 -7.51
C ARG A 186 -8.71 4.72 -8.18
N TYR A 187 -10.03 4.86 -8.20
CA TYR A 187 -10.93 3.94 -8.83
C TYR A 187 -12.10 4.71 -9.45
N ARG A 188 -12.30 4.56 -10.76
CA ARG A 188 -13.32 5.30 -11.55
C ARG A 188 -13.24 6.81 -11.33
N GLY A 189 -12.02 7.38 -11.39
CA GLY A 189 -11.77 8.82 -11.24
C GLY A 189 -11.79 9.34 -9.81
N GLN A 190 -12.16 8.53 -8.82
CA GLN A 190 -12.31 8.93 -7.43
C GLN A 190 -11.22 8.33 -6.54
N LEU A 191 -10.77 9.06 -5.52
CA LEU A 191 -9.81 8.57 -4.53
C LEU A 191 -10.55 7.88 -3.38
N TYR A 192 -10.17 6.63 -3.10
CA TYR A 192 -10.67 5.83 -1.99
C TYR A 192 -9.55 5.58 -0.99
N ALA A 193 -9.91 5.53 0.30
CA ALA A 193 -9.01 5.20 1.38
C ALA A 193 -9.55 4.01 2.18
N ALA A 194 -8.74 2.99 2.36
CA ALA A 194 -9.01 1.87 3.25
C ALA A 194 -8.56 2.22 4.67
N THR A 195 -9.48 2.14 5.63
CA THR A 195 -9.23 2.57 7.00
C THR A 195 -9.64 1.51 8.01
N GLY A 196 -9.29 1.74 9.24
CA GLY A 196 -9.69 0.92 10.35
C GLY A 196 -9.91 1.71 11.61
N ALA A 197 -10.26 0.99 12.65
CA ALA A 197 -10.44 1.51 13.98
C ALA A 197 -9.59 0.72 14.98
N VAL A 198 -9.66 1.13 16.22
CA VAL A 198 -8.99 0.51 17.34
C VAL A 198 -9.77 -0.69 17.82
N PRO A 199 -9.09 -1.67 18.42
CA PRO A 199 -9.74 -2.82 19.02
C PRO A 199 -10.82 -2.47 20.05
N PRO A 200 -11.78 -3.38 20.27
CA PRO A 200 -12.79 -3.25 21.33
C PRO A 200 -12.17 -3.00 22.70
N GLY A 201 -12.85 -2.20 23.52
CA GLY A 201 -12.44 -1.93 24.89
C GLY A 201 -11.50 -0.73 25.07
N GLN A 202 -11.04 -0.11 24.01
CA GLN A 202 -10.25 1.11 24.08
C GLN A 202 -11.16 2.34 23.95
N ARG A 203 -11.27 3.13 24.99
CA ARG A 203 -12.23 4.24 25.12
C ARG A 203 -12.01 5.43 24.19
N ALA A 204 -10.84 5.53 23.58
CA ALA A 204 -10.40 6.71 22.82
C ALA A 204 -11.07 6.87 21.44
N TRP A 205 -11.81 5.88 20.95
CA TRP A 205 -12.17 5.76 19.55
C TRP A 205 -13.66 5.86 19.27
N HIS A 206 -14.35 6.65 20.04
CA HIS A 206 -15.76 6.93 19.80
C HIS A 206 -15.96 7.55 18.42
N GLY A 207 -16.55 6.81 17.51
CA GLY A 207 -16.97 7.25 16.21
C GLY A 207 -16.08 6.89 15.03
N ALA A 208 -14.95 6.18 15.24
CA ALA A 208 -14.21 5.57 14.13
C ALA A 208 -14.89 4.28 13.68
N SER A 209 -14.96 4.05 12.39
CA SER A 209 -15.54 2.83 11.84
C SER A 209 -14.56 1.65 11.93
N PRO A 210 -15.04 0.44 12.23
CA PRO A 210 -14.18 -0.75 12.39
C PRO A 210 -13.56 -1.29 11.08
N GLY A 211 -13.86 -0.72 9.96
CA GLY A 211 -13.30 -1.11 8.67
C GLY A 211 -14.07 -0.36 7.60
N ALA A 212 -13.64 0.88 7.33
CA ALA A 212 -14.34 1.75 6.41
C ALA A 212 -13.57 1.94 5.12
N LEU A 213 -14.31 1.99 4.04
CA LEU A 213 -13.88 2.58 2.78
C LEU A 213 -14.38 4.01 2.75
N LEU A 214 -13.46 4.97 2.68
CA LEU A 214 -13.77 6.39 2.56
C LEU A 214 -13.57 6.84 1.12
N LEU A 215 -14.44 7.74 0.69
CA LEU A 215 -14.42 8.38 -0.62
C LEU A 215 -14.11 9.86 -0.47
N GLU A 216 -13.17 10.37 -1.25
CA GLU A 216 -12.95 11.80 -1.42
C GLU A 216 -14.13 12.41 -2.21
N THR A 217 -14.87 13.30 -1.57
CA THR A 217 -16.07 13.92 -2.17
C THR A 217 -15.81 15.31 -2.75
N GLU A 218 -14.75 15.96 -2.31
CA GLU A 218 -14.32 17.25 -2.83
C GLU A 218 -12.80 17.23 -2.91
N LEU A 219 -12.26 17.55 -4.07
CA LEU A 219 -10.84 17.41 -4.38
C LEU A 219 -9.96 18.08 -3.30
N GLY A 220 -9.23 17.24 -2.58
CA GLY A 220 -8.31 17.65 -1.53
C GLY A 220 -8.94 18.16 -0.24
N ALA A 221 -10.26 18.08 -0.03
CA ALA A 221 -10.92 18.74 1.09
C ALA A 221 -11.75 17.81 1.98
N HIS A 222 -12.54 16.93 1.42
CA HIS A 222 -13.50 16.17 2.20
C HIS A 222 -13.53 14.69 1.83
N PHE A 223 -13.73 13.86 2.86
CA PHE A 223 -14.01 12.44 2.72
C PHE A 223 -15.34 12.10 3.38
N SER A 224 -16.09 11.20 2.74
CA SER A 224 -17.30 10.60 3.29
C SER A 224 -17.18 9.08 3.33
N TYR A 225 -18.02 8.45 4.14
CA TYR A 225 -18.12 7.00 4.11
C TYR A 225 -18.74 6.54 2.81
N ALA A 226 -18.04 5.65 2.10
CA ALA A 226 -18.60 4.93 0.96
C ALA A 226 -19.23 3.61 1.41
N ALA A 227 -18.50 2.83 2.21
CA ALA A 227 -18.99 1.58 2.77
C ALA A 227 -18.23 1.21 4.07
N ASP A 228 -18.90 0.48 4.96
CA ASP A 228 -18.31 -0.11 6.14
C ASP A 228 -18.33 -1.63 6.05
N TYR A 229 -17.31 -2.29 6.57
CA TYR A 229 -17.40 -3.73 6.79
C TYR A 229 -18.48 -4.03 7.84
N PRO A 230 -19.47 -4.93 7.54
CA PRO A 230 -20.70 -4.99 8.30
C PRO A 230 -20.61 -5.67 9.67
N ARG A 231 -19.42 -5.80 10.23
CA ARG A 231 -19.24 -6.40 11.55
C ARG A 231 -18.91 -5.37 12.61
N PRO A 232 -19.61 -5.41 13.76
CA PRO A 232 -19.33 -4.53 14.88
C PRO A 232 -18.00 -4.89 15.55
N TYR A 233 -17.43 -3.91 16.27
CA TYR A 233 -16.16 -3.97 17.00
C TYR A 233 -15.88 -5.19 17.88
N GLN A 234 -16.85 -6.01 18.17
CA GLN A 234 -16.73 -7.05 19.18
C GLN A 234 -16.19 -8.38 18.64
N SER A 235 -16.11 -8.52 17.34
CA SER A 235 -15.56 -9.71 16.69
C SER A 235 -15.31 -9.48 15.21
N GLY A 236 -14.20 -9.95 14.70
CA GLY A 236 -13.90 -9.97 13.27
C GLY A 236 -12.97 -8.86 12.82
N ALA A 237 -13.05 -8.52 11.55
CA ALA A 237 -12.15 -7.57 10.90
C ALA A 237 -12.37 -6.14 11.40
N TRP A 238 -11.29 -5.48 11.77
CA TRP A 238 -11.33 -4.10 12.24
C TRP A 238 -10.83 -3.11 11.21
N ARG A 239 -10.19 -3.60 10.17
CA ARG A 239 -9.58 -2.77 9.13
C ARG A 239 -9.85 -3.36 7.77
N LEU A 240 -10.16 -2.48 6.83
CA LEU A 240 -9.86 -2.72 5.44
C LEU A 240 -8.38 -2.39 5.23
N THR A 241 -7.68 -3.25 4.49
CA THR A 241 -6.26 -3.10 4.25
C THR A 241 -6.00 -2.88 2.75
N TYR A 242 -4.88 -3.30 2.25
CA TYR A 242 -4.39 -3.06 0.90
C TYR A 242 -5.44 -3.17 -0.19
N LEU A 243 -5.49 -2.17 -1.03
CA LEU A 243 -6.45 -2.01 -2.12
C LEU A 243 -5.82 -2.44 -3.46
N VAL A 244 -6.67 -2.97 -4.34
CA VAL A 244 -6.29 -3.20 -5.74
C VAL A 244 -7.51 -3.12 -6.65
N ARG A 245 -7.30 -2.58 -7.84
CA ARG A 245 -8.30 -2.63 -8.92
C ARG A 245 -8.07 -3.88 -9.75
N PHE A 246 -9.15 -4.60 -10.01
CA PHE A 246 -9.10 -5.69 -10.95
C PHE A 246 -10.43 -5.81 -11.68
N ARG A 247 -10.39 -5.69 -13.01
CA ARG A 247 -11.59 -5.55 -13.83
C ARG A 247 -12.43 -4.36 -13.32
N ASP A 248 -13.74 -4.51 -13.24
CA ASP A 248 -14.67 -3.46 -12.80
C ASP A 248 -14.87 -3.46 -11.25
N ARG A 249 -13.94 -4.03 -10.47
CA ARG A 249 -14.06 -4.18 -9.02
C ARG A 249 -12.89 -3.54 -8.27
N LEU A 250 -13.16 -3.05 -7.08
CA LEU A 250 -12.16 -2.64 -6.09
C LEU A 250 -12.09 -3.68 -5.00
N TYR A 251 -10.92 -4.28 -4.77
CA TYR A 251 -10.67 -5.27 -3.72
C TYR A 251 -9.99 -4.61 -2.53
N ALA A 252 -10.33 -5.09 -1.32
CA ALA A 252 -9.69 -4.68 -0.07
C ALA A 252 -9.43 -5.90 0.80
N GLY A 253 -8.22 -6.04 1.31
CA GLY A 253 -7.90 -7.03 2.32
C GLY A 253 -8.63 -6.78 3.63
N LEU A 254 -8.79 -7.80 4.46
CA LEU A 254 -9.28 -7.69 5.82
C LEU A 254 -8.15 -7.94 6.80
N GLN A 255 -8.21 -7.27 7.95
CA GLN A 255 -7.36 -7.56 9.08
C GLN A 255 -8.19 -7.92 10.30
N ASP A 256 -7.91 -9.10 10.86
CA ASP A 256 -8.44 -9.59 12.11
C ASP A 256 -7.31 -10.21 12.94
N TYR A 257 -6.98 -9.60 14.08
CA TYR A 257 -5.91 -10.10 14.94
C TYR A 257 -6.20 -11.47 15.55
N ASP A 258 -7.48 -11.73 15.87
CA ASP A 258 -7.87 -12.99 16.49
C ASP A 258 -8.09 -14.11 15.46
N GLN A 259 -8.05 -13.75 14.17
CA GLN A 259 -8.34 -14.65 13.05
C GLN A 259 -9.68 -15.39 13.22
N SER A 260 -10.66 -14.69 13.77
CA SER A 260 -12.00 -15.19 14.03
C SER A 260 -12.99 -14.84 12.92
N GLU A 261 -12.62 -13.87 12.08
CA GLU A 261 -13.43 -13.47 10.94
C GLU A 261 -13.51 -14.60 9.91
N PRO A 262 -14.71 -14.95 9.42
CA PRO A 262 -14.86 -16.03 8.46
C PRO A 262 -14.41 -15.64 7.04
N ASN A 263 -14.32 -14.35 6.73
CA ASN A 263 -13.96 -13.88 5.39
C ASN A 263 -12.49 -13.48 5.33
N ASP A 264 -11.91 -13.56 4.15
CA ASP A 264 -10.50 -13.26 3.90
C ASP A 264 -10.30 -11.86 3.32
N TYR A 265 -11.23 -11.41 2.50
CA TYR A 265 -11.21 -10.09 1.89
C TYR A 265 -12.63 -9.65 1.48
N VAL A 266 -12.74 -8.41 1.06
CA VAL A 266 -13.96 -7.89 0.41
C VAL A 266 -13.62 -7.37 -0.98
N TYR A 267 -14.65 -7.30 -1.84
CA TYR A 267 -14.60 -6.48 -3.03
C TYR A 267 -15.85 -5.61 -3.15
N PHE A 268 -15.74 -4.52 -3.89
CA PHE A 268 -16.82 -3.62 -4.21
C PHE A 268 -17.08 -3.67 -5.71
N ALA A 269 -18.34 -3.88 -6.10
CA ALA A 269 -18.76 -4.03 -7.48
C ALA A 269 -19.90 -3.05 -7.83
N PRO A 270 -19.64 -1.73 -7.89
CA PRO A 270 -20.66 -0.76 -8.23
C PRO A 270 -21.12 -0.96 -9.69
N PRO A 271 -22.41 -0.72 -9.98
CA PRO A 271 -22.91 -0.70 -11.35
C PRO A 271 -22.09 0.23 -12.25
N ARG A 272 -22.01 -0.06 -13.54
CA ARG A 272 -21.17 0.73 -14.47
C ARG A 272 -21.57 2.20 -14.57
N GLU A 273 -22.87 2.47 -14.45
CA GLU A 273 -23.45 3.82 -14.51
C GLU A 273 -23.19 4.65 -13.25
N ARG A 274 -22.74 4.04 -12.16
CA ARG A 274 -22.43 4.72 -10.92
C ARG A 274 -20.92 4.77 -10.70
N ALA A 275 -20.35 5.97 -10.64
CA ALA A 275 -18.93 6.16 -10.38
C ALA A 275 -18.57 5.83 -8.93
N ALA A 276 -19.38 6.26 -7.96
CA ALA A 276 -19.11 6.08 -6.53
C ALA A 276 -19.55 4.70 -6.03
N ILE A 277 -18.72 4.11 -5.17
CA ILE A 277 -19.05 2.92 -4.40
C ILE A 277 -20.06 3.28 -3.30
N ALA A 278 -21.00 2.37 -3.03
CA ALA A 278 -21.95 2.45 -1.94
C ALA A 278 -21.95 1.15 -1.11
N GLN A 279 -22.63 1.15 0.04
CA GLN A 279 -22.65 0.04 0.97
C GLN A 279 -23.15 -1.28 0.35
N GLU A 280 -24.12 -1.20 -0.54
CA GLU A 280 -24.70 -2.36 -1.23
C GLU A 280 -23.76 -3.04 -2.22
N ASP A 281 -22.66 -2.39 -2.61
CA ASP A 281 -21.67 -2.94 -3.54
C ASP A 281 -20.65 -3.87 -2.85
N LEU A 282 -20.65 -3.93 -1.51
CA LEU A 282 -19.73 -4.72 -0.73
C LEU A 282 -20.09 -6.20 -0.78
N HIS A 283 -19.11 -7.01 -1.16
CA HIS A 283 -19.16 -8.47 -1.16
C HIS A 283 -18.01 -9.03 -0.33
N ALA A 284 -18.34 -9.80 0.71
CA ALA A 284 -17.34 -10.47 1.53
C ALA A 284 -17.02 -11.86 0.98
N VAL A 285 -15.75 -12.23 0.94
CA VAL A 285 -15.26 -13.45 0.28
C VAL A 285 -14.42 -14.29 1.23
N ARG A 286 -14.71 -15.59 1.24
CA ARG A 286 -13.90 -16.60 1.90
C ARG A 286 -13.24 -17.51 0.88
N VAL A 287 -11.94 -17.66 0.96
CA VAL A 287 -11.11 -18.50 0.08
C VAL A 287 -10.42 -19.60 0.90
N THR A 288 -10.03 -19.28 2.14
CA THR A 288 -9.24 -20.17 2.99
C THR A 288 -10.09 -20.74 4.13
N GLU A 289 -9.71 -21.92 4.61
CA GLU A 289 -10.39 -22.56 5.75
C GLU A 289 -9.63 -22.36 7.07
N ALA A 290 -8.40 -21.86 7.01
CA ALA A 290 -7.49 -21.79 8.14
C ALA A 290 -7.57 -20.46 8.93
N GLY A 291 -8.71 -19.81 8.97
CA GLY A 291 -8.93 -18.48 9.55
C GLY A 291 -8.67 -17.37 8.54
N THR A 292 -8.96 -16.14 8.93
CA THR A 292 -8.82 -14.95 8.06
C THR A 292 -7.43 -14.87 7.48
N ALA A 293 -7.33 -14.79 6.16
CA ALA A 293 -6.06 -14.58 5.49
C ALA A 293 -5.77 -13.08 5.40
N GLN A 294 -4.78 -12.63 6.16
CA GLN A 294 -4.34 -11.24 6.10
C GLN A 294 -3.58 -10.99 4.79
N THR A 295 -4.04 -10.03 4.01
CA THR A 295 -3.39 -9.64 2.76
C THR A 295 -2.04 -9.01 3.04
N LEU A 296 -0.99 -9.54 2.41
CA LEU A 296 0.33 -8.94 2.38
C LEU A 296 0.51 -8.09 1.11
N ARG A 297 0.03 -8.59 -0.02
CA ARG A 297 0.14 -7.92 -1.31
C ARG A 297 -0.94 -8.36 -2.28
N TRP A 298 -1.44 -7.40 -3.03
CA TRP A 298 -2.19 -7.61 -4.27
C TRP A 298 -1.33 -7.23 -5.47
N TYR A 299 -1.55 -7.91 -6.59
CA TYR A 299 -0.96 -7.53 -7.86
C TYR A 299 -1.90 -7.90 -9.02
N ALA A 300 -2.29 -6.94 -9.81
CA ALA A 300 -3.14 -7.16 -10.99
C ALA A 300 -2.30 -7.01 -12.27
N ASP A 301 -2.29 -8.03 -13.11
CA ASP A 301 -1.48 -8.04 -14.32
C ASP A 301 -2.03 -8.99 -15.39
N GLY A 302 -2.05 -8.54 -16.64
CA GLY A 302 -2.40 -9.37 -17.78
C GLY A 302 -3.76 -10.08 -17.66
N GLY A 303 -4.76 -9.46 -17.05
CA GLY A 303 -6.08 -10.06 -16.83
C GLY A 303 -6.11 -11.09 -15.69
N LYS A 304 -5.10 -11.11 -14.83
CA LYS A 304 -4.98 -11.97 -13.66
C LYS A 304 -4.84 -11.13 -12.42
N LEU A 305 -5.45 -11.59 -11.32
CA LEU A 305 -5.25 -11.04 -9.99
C LEU A 305 -4.40 -12.02 -9.18
N TYR A 306 -3.30 -11.53 -8.62
CA TYR A 306 -2.41 -12.27 -7.73
C TYR A 306 -2.63 -11.78 -6.30
N TRP A 307 -2.60 -12.72 -5.35
CA TRP A 307 -2.83 -12.46 -3.95
C TRP A 307 -1.83 -13.21 -3.08
N ILE A 308 -1.02 -12.47 -2.35
CA ILE A 308 -0.15 -12.99 -1.31
C ILE A 308 -0.82 -12.72 0.03
N ALA A 309 -1.10 -13.78 0.78
CA ALA A 309 -1.82 -13.68 2.03
C ALA A 309 -1.28 -14.64 3.07
N TRP A 310 -1.37 -14.23 4.32
CA TRP A 310 -0.88 -14.94 5.50
C TRP A 310 -2.06 -15.32 6.41
N ASN A 311 -2.15 -16.58 6.75
CA ASN A 311 -3.07 -17.10 7.76
C ASN A 311 -2.36 -18.13 8.66
N ARG A 312 -3.11 -18.84 9.49
CA ARG A 312 -2.56 -19.87 10.40
C ARG A 312 -1.83 -21.02 9.68
N ALA A 313 -2.17 -21.29 8.44
CA ALA A 313 -1.48 -22.30 7.62
C ALA A 313 -0.18 -21.78 6.98
N GLY A 314 0.13 -20.49 7.12
CA GLY A 314 1.30 -19.84 6.54
C GLY A 314 0.96 -18.85 5.44
N VAL A 315 1.99 -18.48 4.65
CA VAL A 315 1.87 -17.53 3.54
C VAL A 315 1.73 -18.28 2.23
N ALA A 316 0.76 -17.88 1.42
CA ALA A 316 0.54 -18.45 0.10
C ALA A 316 0.39 -17.37 -0.97
N LEU A 317 0.91 -17.67 -2.17
CA LEU A 317 0.63 -16.91 -3.39
C LEU A 317 -0.50 -17.62 -4.14
N ARG A 318 -1.53 -16.88 -4.50
CA ARG A 318 -2.69 -17.36 -5.26
C ARG A 318 -2.89 -16.53 -6.50
N VAL A 319 -3.53 -17.10 -7.50
CA VAL A 319 -3.92 -16.42 -8.74
C VAL A 319 -5.38 -16.68 -9.07
N SER A 320 -6.06 -15.65 -9.53
CA SER A 320 -7.42 -15.70 -10.05
C SER A 320 -7.50 -15.07 -11.45
N LEU A 321 -8.37 -15.62 -12.30
CA LEU A 321 -8.69 -15.05 -13.61
C LEU A 321 -9.96 -14.19 -13.56
N ASP A 322 -10.84 -14.42 -12.60
CA ASP A 322 -12.16 -13.79 -12.47
C ASP A 322 -12.29 -12.95 -11.18
N GLY A 323 -11.34 -13.10 -10.23
CA GLY A 323 -11.37 -12.48 -8.92
C GLY A 323 -12.19 -13.25 -7.88
N ASP A 324 -12.83 -14.35 -8.28
CA ASP A 324 -13.70 -15.16 -7.41
C ASP A 324 -13.14 -16.57 -7.18
N THR A 325 -12.56 -17.17 -8.23
CA THR A 325 -11.98 -18.51 -8.19
C THR A 325 -10.47 -18.46 -8.08
N TRP A 326 -9.93 -19.09 -7.05
CA TRP A 326 -8.51 -18.98 -6.72
C TRP A 326 -7.77 -20.32 -6.86
N ARG A 327 -6.57 -20.24 -7.38
CA ARG A 327 -5.63 -21.35 -7.45
C ARG A 327 -4.32 -20.96 -6.76
N ALA A 328 -3.85 -21.81 -5.85
CA ALA A 328 -2.52 -21.64 -5.27
C ALA A 328 -1.43 -21.90 -6.32
N ILE A 329 -0.39 -21.06 -6.30
CA ILE A 329 0.83 -21.26 -7.07
C ILE A 329 1.80 -22.03 -6.19
N ALA A 330 2.22 -23.22 -6.65
CA ALA A 330 3.21 -24.02 -5.96
C ALA A 330 4.58 -23.33 -6.03
N LEU A 331 5.14 -22.98 -4.88
CA LEU A 331 6.45 -22.36 -4.74
C LEU A 331 7.39 -23.32 -4.00
N PRO A 332 8.72 -23.28 -4.27
CA PRO A 332 9.69 -24.06 -3.52
C PRO A 332 9.68 -23.66 -2.04
N THR A 333 9.63 -24.62 -1.14
CA THR A 333 9.53 -24.40 0.31
C THR A 333 10.86 -24.04 0.99
N ASP A 334 11.97 -24.36 0.33
CA ASP A 334 13.33 -24.13 0.82
C ASP A 334 13.84 -22.67 0.63
N VAL A 335 13.04 -21.82 0.00
CA VAL A 335 13.35 -20.41 -0.29
C VAL A 335 12.57 -19.41 0.57
N GLY A 336 11.88 -19.89 1.59
CA GLY A 336 11.05 -19.11 2.50
C GLY A 336 9.65 -18.83 1.93
N VAL A 337 9.07 -17.68 2.31
CA VAL A 337 7.70 -17.30 1.98
C VAL A 337 7.65 -16.14 0.98
N PRO A 338 6.62 -16.04 0.12
CA PRO A 338 6.47 -14.92 -0.80
C PRO A 338 6.15 -13.63 -0.03
N THR A 339 6.75 -12.52 -0.46
CA THR A 339 6.54 -11.18 0.13
C THR A 339 6.00 -10.18 -0.87
N ASP A 340 6.40 -10.27 -2.15
CA ASP A 340 5.91 -9.39 -3.20
C ASP A 340 6.03 -10.03 -4.59
N ILE A 341 5.37 -9.42 -5.59
CA ILE A 341 5.34 -9.90 -6.96
C ILE A 341 5.28 -8.72 -7.94
N VAL A 342 6.03 -8.79 -9.03
CA VAL A 342 6.03 -7.76 -10.08
C VAL A 342 6.31 -8.39 -11.45
N ARG A 343 5.76 -7.79 -12.52
CA ARG A 343 6.17 -8.10 -13.89
C ARG A 343 7.46 -7.35 -14.23
N PHE A 344 8.41 -8.06 -14.83
CA PHE A 344 9.64 -7.46 -15.33
C PHE A 344 10.16 -8.27 -16.55
N ARG A 345 10.48 -7.58 -17.63
CA ARG A 345 10.96 -8.18 -18.90
C ARG A 345 10.08 -9.34 -19.37
N GLY A 346 8.76 -9.12 -19.39
CA GLY A 346 7.78 -10.09 -19.87
C GLY A 346 7.48 -11.26 -18.92
N ALA A 347 8.16 -11.40 -17.79
CA ALA A 347 7.96 -12.47 -16.84
C ALA A 347 7.56 -11.95 -15.45
N LEU A 348 6.81 -12.74 -14.68
CA LEU A 348 6.52 -12.44 -13.29
C LEU A 348 7.69 -12.84 -12.41
N HIS A 349 8.06 -11.96 -11.49
CA HIS A 349 9.08 -12.19 -10.47
C HIS A 349 8.45 -12.13 -9.09
N VAL A 350 8.76 -13.10 -8.25
CA VAL A 350 8.28 -13.19 -6.87
C VAL A 350 9.47 -13.03 -5.94
N LEU A 351 9.40 -12.00 -5.10
CA LEU A 351 10.33 -11.87 -3.98
C LEU A 351 9.89 -12.83 -2.89
N MET A 352 10.80 -13.72 -2.53
CA MET A 352 10.65 -14.62 -1.38
C MET A 352 11.46 -14.07 -0.22
N SER A 353 11.10 -14.44 1.00
CA SER A 353 11.90 -14.04 2.17
C SER A 353 13.36 -14.49 2.10
N ARG A 354 13.70 -15.47 1.24
CA ARG A 354 15.08 -15.96 1.06
C ARG A 354 15.50 -16.17 -0.40
N ALA A 355 14.75 -15.65 -1.39
CA ALA A 355 15.10 -15.81 -2.79
C ALA A 355 14.40 -14.78 -3.68
N LEU A 356 14.84 -14.70 -4.94
CA LEU A 356 14.07 -14.17 -6.05
C LEU A 356 13.71 -15.31 -6.99
N LEU A 357 12.44 -15.40 -7.33
CA LEU A 357 11.93 -16.38 -8.30
C LEU A 357 11.46 -15.68 -9.58
N ARG A 358 11.55 -16.37 -10.71
CA ARG A 358 10.83 -16.07 -11.94
C ARG A 358 9.75 -17.13 -12.13
N LEU A 359 8.52 -16.72 -12.43
CA LEU A 359 7.45 -17.65 -12.75
C LEU A 359 7.39 -17.88 -14.25
N ASP A 360 7.84 -19.05 -14.68
CA ASP A 360 7.81 -19.51 -16.05
C ASP A 360 6.61 -20.44 -16.30
N ALA A 361 6.28 -20.72 -17.56
CA ALA A 361 5.22 -21.67 -17.90
C ALA A 361 5.50 -23.10 -17.38
N ALA A 362 6.77 -23.47 -17.24
CA ALA A 362 7.20 -24.76 -16.70
C ALA A 362 7.22 -24.79 -15.14
N GLY A 363 7.04 -23.65 -14.50
CA GLY A 363 7.08 -23.50 -13.03
C GLY A 363 8.07 -22.45 -12.55
N PRO A 364 8.20 -22.30 -11.22
CA PRO A 364 9.11 -21.31 -10.63
C PRO A 364 10.58 -21.65 -10.86
N THR A 365 11.36 -20.70 -11.36
CA THR A 365 12.81 -20.75 -11.49
C THR A 365 13.47 -19.85 -10.43
N VAL A 366 14.40 -20.40 -9.64
CA VAL A 366 15.17 -19.65 -8.63
C VAL A 366 16.27 -18.85 -9.33
N LEU A 367 16.20 -17.52 -9.25
CA LEU A 367 17.20 -16.61 -9.82
C LEU A 367 18.28 -16.21 -8.79
N SER A 368 17.93 -16.16 -7.53
CA SER A 368 18.84 -15.79 -6.44
C SER A 368 18.46 -16.53 -5.16
N ARG A 369 19.44 -16.91 -4.37
CA ARG A 369 19.26 -17.43 -3.01
C ARG A 369 19.98 -16.57 -2.02
N ILE A 370 19.35 -16.30 -0.88
CA ILE A 370 19.96 -15.61 0.24
C ILE A 370 20.41 -16.65 1.24
N THR A 371 21.72 -16.83 1.33
CA THR A 371 22.37 -17.82 2.20
C THR A 371 22.74 -17.27 3.58
N ASP A 372 22.68 -15.96 3.74
CA ASP A 372 22.97 -15.30 5.01
C ASP A 372 22.05 -15.80 6.12
N LYS A 373 22.57 -15.88 7.35
CA LYS A 373 21.84 -16.33 8.52
C LYS A 373 20.53 -15.57 8.71
N ARG A 374 20.53 -14.26 8.47
CA ARG A 374 19.35 -13.41 8.47
C ARG A 374 19.14 -12.85 7.07
N SER A 375 17.98 -13.15 6.48
CA SER A 375 17.62 -12.55 5.21
C SER A 375 17.26 -11.09 5.39
N PRO A 376 17.68 -10.21 4.47
CA PRO A 376 17.20 -8.83 4.45
C PRO A 376 15.71 -8.71 4.12
N PHE A 377 15.07 -9.76 3.62
CA PHE A 377 13.67 -9.79 3.20
C PHE A 377 12.78 -10.67 4.09
N GLU A 378 13.23 -10.94 5.30
CA GLU A 378 12.50 -11.80 6.23
C GLU A 378 11.14 -11.18 6.61
N LEU A 379 10.07 -11.97 6.47
CA LEU A 379 8.73 -11.56 6.87
C LEU A 379 8.59 -11.69 8.39
N THR A 380 8.37 -10.58 9.08
CA THR A 380 8.25 -10.51 10.52
C THR A 380 6.84 -10.25 11.02
N ASP A 381 6.01 -9.63 10.19
CA ASP A 381 4.58 -9.39 10.46
C ASP A 381 3.81 -9.18 9.16
N SER A 382 2.49 -9.12 9.26
CA SER A 382 1.58 -9.00 8.12
C SER A 382 1.44 -7.59 7.54
N PHE A 383 2.01 -6.56 8.18
CA PHE A 383 1.83 -5.18 7.73
C PHE A 383 2.94 -4.69 6.83
N CYS A 384 4.14 -5.19 7.01
CA CYS A 384 5.31 -4.71 6.33
C CYS A 384 6.08 -5.88 5.72
N ALA A 385 5.59 -6.40 4.60
CA ALA A 385 6.33 -7.36 3.77
C ALA A 385 7.38 -6.64 2.92
N ALA A 386 8.51 -7.30 2.65
CA ALA A 386 9.56 -6.76 1.79
C ALA A 386 9.01 -6.49 0.38
N PRO A 387 9.04 -5.24 -0.10
CA PRO A 387 8.52 -4.87 -1.41
C PRO A 387 9.52 -5.13 -2.54
N LEU A 388 8.98 -5.32 -3.75
CA LEU A 388 9.72 -5.45 -4.99
C LEU A 388 9.20 -4.41 -6.00
N ALA A 389 10.10 -3.71 -6.69
CA ALA A 389 9.73 -2.71 -7.69
C ALA A 389 10.64 -2.76 -8.92
N VAL A 390 10.11 -2.35 -10.05
CA VAL A 390 10.88 -2.07 -11.27
C VAL A 390 11.15 -0.58 -11.35
N PHE A 391 12.42 -0.21 -11.51
CA PHE A 391 12.79 1.18 -11.67
C PHE A 391 13.98 1.29 -12.63
N GLN A 392 13.85 2.14 -13.65
CA GLN A 392 14.87 2.36 -14.69
C GLN A 392 15.42 1.06 -15.32
N GLY A 393 14.54 0.08 -15.58
CA GLY A 393 14.90 -1.18 -16.21
C GLY A 393 15.65 -2.18 -15.30
N GLU A 394 15.62 -1.98 -13.98
CA GLU A 394 16.23 -2.84 -12.97
C GLU A 394 15.23 -3.22 -11.88
N LEU A 395 15.46 -4.34 -11.18
CA LEU A 395 14.66 -4.77 -10.03
C LEU A 395 15.27 -4.26 -8.72
N TYR A 396 14.42 -3.68 -7.88
CA TYR A 396 14.78 -3.22 -6.53
C TYR A 396 13.92 -3.88 -5.48
N ALA A 397 14.49 -4.15 -4.31
CA ALA A 397 13.78 -4.72 -3.18
C ALA A 397 14.07 -3.91 -1.90
N GLY A 398 13.02 -3.68 -1.12
CA GLY A 398 13.12 -3.02 0.17
C GLY A 398 13.49 -3.99 1.29
N GLY A 399 14.53 -3.67 2.06
CA GLY A 399 14.98 -4.50 3.17
C GLY A 399 14.15 -4.32 4.43
N GLN A 400 14.01 -5.40 5.18
CA GLN A 400 13.32 -5.46 6.47
C GLN A 400 14.26 -5.14 7.65
N GLN A 401 15.48 -4.70 7.37
CA GLN A 401 16.47 -4.36 8.38
C GLN A 401 17.24 -3.10 7.97
N GLY A 402 17.26 -2.11 8.86
CA GLY A 402 18.06 -0.89 8.71
C GLY A 402 17.72 -0.03 7.49
N GLY A 403 16.51 -0.10 6.97
CA GLY A 403 16.05 0.71 5.84
C GLY A 403 16.91 0.56 4.57
N ALA A 404 17.46 -0.62 4.33
CA ALA A 404 18.36 -0.86 3.22
C ALA A 404 17.59 -1.12 1.92
N LEU A 405 17.99 -0.45 0.85
CA LEU A 405 17.52 -0.70 -0.51
C LEU A 405 18.52 -1.61 -1.23
N TYR A 406 18.00 -2.60 -1.92
CA TYR A 406 18.76 -3.59 -2.68
C TYR A 406 18.39 -3.52 -4.15
N ARG A 407 19.36 -3.77 -5.04
CA ARG A 407 19.18 -3.93 -6.46
C ARG A 407 19.57 -5.36 -6.85
N PHE A 408 18.74 -6.01 -7.66
CA PHE A 408 19.11 -7.29 -8.25
C PHE A 408 20.09 -7.08 -9.40
N LYS A 409 21.22 -7.80 -9.35
CA LYS A 409 22.25 -7.77 -10.37
C LYS A 409 22.40 -9.18 -10.97
N PRO A 410 22.07 -9.37 -12.26
CA PRO A 410 22.32 -10.63 -12.92
C PRO A 410 23.81 -10.96 -12.96
N ASP A 411 24.14 -12.23 -12.91
CA ASP A 411 25.49 -12.71 -13.21
C ASP A 411 25.79 -12.43 -14.69
N ILE A 412 27.02 -12.00 -15.00
CA ILE A 412 27.48 -11.65 -16.35
C ILE A 412 27.82 -12.95 -17.11
#